data_a9c2ae274f01bcc43da0009794b05c6e
#
_entry.id   a9c2ae274f01bcc43da0009794b05c6e
#
_cell.length_a   1.000
_cell.length_b   1.000
_cell.length_c   1.000
_cell.angle_alpha   90.00
_cell.angle_beta   90.00
_cell.angle_gamma   90.00
#
_symmetry.space_group_name_H-M   'P 1'
#
loop_
_entity.id
_entity.type
_entity.pdbx_description
1 polymer ?
#
loop_
_entity_poly.entity_id
_entity_poly.type
_entity_poly.pdbx_seq_one_letter_code
_entity_poly.pdbx_strand_id
1 'polypeptide(L)'
;MLRPTIPGWKVETVGDDIAWMHFGEDGRLYAINPESGFFGVAPGTSTKSNPSAMATIESNTIYTNVALTDDGNVWWEGIGYDAPEHLIDWTGADWIKGSEDKAAHPNARFTTPAAQCPTIAPDWEAPQGVPIDAILVGGRRATTIPLVHQSLSWNHGIFLGSIMGSEITAAVISDKVGQVRRDPFAMLPFMSYHVGDYLNHWIETGRKSTEDKLPKIFYVNWFRKDEEGDFLWPGFGDNSRVLKWITERIEGTAPARKTPLGYVPAVEDLDLEGLTL
;
A
#
# COMPACT_ATOMS: atom_id res chain seq x y z
N MET A 1 -0.01 -5.35 -5.67
CA MET A 1 -0.33 -6.54 -6.52
C MET A 1 -1.28 -7.48 -5.78
N LEU A 2 -2.43 -6.95 -5.43
CA LEU A 2 -3.47 -7.64 -4.66
C LEU A 2 -4.08 -8.79 -5.47
N ARG A 3 -4.28 -9.96 -4.83
CA ARG A 3 -5.17 -11.02 -5.35
C ARG A 3 -6.46 -10.99 -4.55
N PRO A 4 -7.59 -10.61 -5.17
CA PRO A 4 -8.86 -10.50 -4.45
C PRO A 4 -9.35 -11.86 -3.98
N THR A 5 -9.95 -11.90 -2.79
CA THR A 5 -10.62 -13.09 -2.24
C THR A 5 -12.08 -13.22 -2.72
N ILE A 6 -12.64 -12.14 -3.30
CA ILE A 6 -14.02 -12.09 -3.75
C ILE A 6 -14.12 -12.73 -5.15
N PRO A 7 -14.97 -13.76 -5.35
CA PRO A 7 -15.17 -14.37 -6.66
C PRO A 7 -15.63 -13.37 -7.72
N GLY A 8 -15.03 -13.44 -8.91
CA GLY A 8 -15.34 -12.59 -10.05
C GLY A 8 -14.68 -11.20 -10.03
N TRP A 9 -14.02 -10.81 -8.93
CA TRP A 9 -13.24 -9.57 -8.88
C TRP A 9 -11.86 -9.75 -9.49
N LYS A 10 -11.44 -8.75 -10.26
CA LYS A 10 -10.11 -8.65 -10.87
C LYS A 10 -9.42 -7.39 -10.37
N VAL A 11 -8.12 -7.48 -10.12
CA VAL A 11 -7.26 -6.33 -9.83
C VAL A 11 -6.20 -6.25 -10.90
N GLU A 12 -6.03 -5.08 -11.48
CA GLU A 12 -4.95 -4.77 -12.41
C GLU A 12 -4.01 -3.74 -11.78
N THR A 13 -2.74 -3.82 -12.14
CA THR A 13 -1.67 -2.98 -11.58
C THR A 13 -1.14 -2.05 -12.66
N VAL A 14 -1.04 -0.77 -12.38
CA VAL A 14 -0.46 0.24 -13.27
C VAL A 14 0.93 0.64 -12.79
N GLY A 15 1.13 0.75 -11.48
CA GLY A 15 2.39 1.13 -10.85
C GLY A 15 2.36 0.77 -9.36
N ASP A 16 3.48 1.01 -8.66
CA ASP A 16 3.61 0.66 -7.23
C ASP A 16 4.06 1.84 -6.34
N ASP A 17 4.58 2.92 -6.91
CA ASP A 17 5.14 4.03 -6.13
C ASP A 17 4.71 5.38 -6.69
N ILE A 18 5.31 5.85 -7.79
CA ILE A 18 5.08 7.19 -8.34
C ILE A 18 3.86 7.21 -9.25
N ALA A 19 3.01 8.21 -9.08
CA ALA A 19 1.95 8.54 -10.01
C ALA A 19 2.04 10.01 -10.41
N TRP A 20 2.22 10.27 -11.69
CA TRP A 20 2.08 11.62 -12.23
C TRP A 20 0.63 11.85 -12.61
N MET A 21 0.07 12.94 -12.14
CA MET A 21 -1.35 13.22 -12.30
C MET A 21 -1.60 14.47 -13.14
N HIS A 22 -2.59 14.40 -14.02
CA HIS A 22 -3.05 15.52 -14.83
C HIS A 22 -4.57 15.47 -15.00
N PHE A 23 -5.17 16.61 -15.33
CA PHE A 23 -6.58 16.65 -15.72
C PHE A 23 -6.74 16.34 -17.20
N GLY A 24 -7.66 15.44 -17.53
CA GLY A 24 -8.13 15.22 -18.87
C GLY A 24 -9.08 16.32 -19.34
N GLU A 25 -9.40 16.33 -20.64
CA GLU A 25 -10.34 17.29 -21.23
C GLU A 25 -11.77 17.17 -20.65
N ASP A 26 -12.11 15.99 -20.13
CA ASP A 26 -13.36 15.71 -19.43
C ASP A 26 -13.42 16.30 -18.01
N GLY A 27 -12.30 16.87 -17.53
CA GLY A 27 -12.16 17.44 -16.19
C GLY A 27 -11.94 16.41 -15.08
N ARG A 28 -11.71 15.13 -15.41
CA ARG A 28 -11.31 14.10 -14.46
C ARG A 28 -9.79 14.08 -14.28
N LEU A 29 -9.36 13.60 -13.12
CA LEU A 29 -7.94 13.39 -12.82
C LEU A 29 -7.49 12.02 -13.36
N TYR A 30 -6.33 11.99 -14.00
CA TYR A 30 -5.69 10.79 -14.57
C TYR A 30 -4.32 10.60 -13.97
N ALA A 31 -3.90 9.35 -13.84
CA ALA A 31 -2.57 8.97 -13.37
C ALA A 31 -1.76 8.28 -14.45
N ILE A 32 -0.48 8.63 -14.54
CA ILE A 32 0.53 7.99 -15.38
C ILE A 32 1.60 7.43 -14.45
N ASN A 33 1.97 6.17 -14.63
CA ASN A 33 3.15 5.59 -14.01
C ASN A 33 4.39 6.02 -14.82
N PRO A 34 5.34 6.79 -14.24
CA PRO A 34 6.56 7.20 -14.94
C PRO A 34 7.66 6.14 -14.92
N GLU A 35 7.45 5.00 -14.25
CA GLU A 35 8.45 3.97 -14.01
C GLU A 35 8.21 2.74 -14.87
N SER A 36 9.29 2.12 -15.36
CA SER A 36 9.23 0.89 -16.17
C SER A 36 9.28 -0.39 -15.33
N GLY A 37 9.38 -0.26 -14.01
CA GLY A 37 9.56 -1.39 -13.10
C GLY A 37 8.94 -1.16 -11.74
N PHE A 38 9.04 -2.18 -10.91
CA PHE A 38 8.65 -2.15 -9.51
C PHE A 38 9.88 -2.20 -8.62
N PHE A 39 9.78 -1.54 -7.46
CA PHE A 39 10.83 -1.51 -6.44
C PHE A 39 10.23 -1.88 -5.09
N GLY A 40 10.59 -3.05 -4.58
CA GLY A 40 9.98 -3.60 -3.37
C GLY A 40 10.99 -3.96 -2.27
N VAL A 41 10.45 -4.21 -1.09
CA VAL A 41 11.19 -4.76 0.07
C VAL A 41 11.18 -6.28 -0.04
N ALA A 42 12.37 -6.91 0.08
CA ALA A 42 12.49 -8.35 0.04
C ALA A 42 12.06 -9.02 1.35
N PRO A 43 12.56 -8.65 2.55
CA PRO A 43 12.20 -9.32 3.80
C PRO A 43 10.70 -9.33 4.06
N GLY A 44 10.15 -10.53 4.38
CA GLY A 44 8.72 -10.74 4.60
C GLY A 44 7.88 -10.89 3.32
N THR A 45 8.44 -10.62 2.14
CA THR A 45 7.77 -10.89 0.88
C THR A 45 7.86 -12.38 0.56
N SER A 46 6.70 -13.00 0.35
CA SER A 46 6.58 -14.44 0.13
C SER A 46 5.37 -14.76 -0.75
N THR A 47 5.29 -15.99 -1.21
CA THR A 47 4.10 -16.48 -1.95
C THR A 47 2.82 -16.38 -1.11
N LYS A 48 2.92 -16.49 0.21
CA LYS A 48 1.77 -16.36 1.12
C LYS A 48 1.32 -14.90 1.26
N SER A 49 2.27 -13.97 1.44
CA SER A 49 1.95 -12.55 1.66
C SER A 49 1.69 -11.79 0.36
N ASN A 50 2.46 -12.07 -0.69
CA ASN A 50 2.37 -11.35 -1.96
C ASN A 50 2.72 -12.26 -3.17
N PRO A 51 1.82 -13.18 -3.55
CA PRO A 51 2.09 -14.15 -4.62
C PRO A 51 2.35 -13.51 -5.99
N SER A 52 1.72 -12.36 -6.28
CA SER A 52 1.96 -11.66 -7.55
C SER A 52 3.35 -11.00 -7.59
N ALA A 53 3.85 -10.47 -6.45
CA ALA A 53 5.22 -9.98 -6.38
C ALA A 53 6.23 -11.11 -6.57
N MET A 54 6.05 -12.25 -5.89
CA MET A 54 6.93 -13.41 -6.05
C MET A 54 6.99 -13.89 -7.50
N ALA A 55 5.85 -13.98 -8.19
CA ALA A 55 5.82 -14.32 -9.61
C ALA A 55 6.51 -13.27 -10.50
N THR A 56 6.42 -11.98 -10.13
CA THR A 56 7.06 -10.90 -10.89
C THR A 56 8.59 -10.95 -10.77
N ILE A 57 9.12 -11.30 -9.61
CA ILE A 57 10.57 -11.28 -9.32
C ILE A 57 11.29 -12.61 -9.63
N GLU A 58 10.61 -13.57 -10.23
CA GLU A 58 11.15 -14.90 -10.53
C GLU A 58 12.31 -14.85 -11.53
N SER A 59 12.36 -13.83 -12.39
CA SER A 59 13.42 -13.63 -13.37
C SER A 59 13.69 -12.15 -13.64
N ASN A 60 14.82 -11.83 -14.32
CA ASN A 60 15.21 -10.48 -14.74
C ASN A 60 15.12 -9.45 -13.60
N THR A 61 15.46 -9.84 -12.40
CA THR A 61 15.32 -9.03 -11.19
C THR A 61 16.71 -8.72 -10.62
N ILE A 62 16.90 -7.48 -10.20
CA ILE A 62 18.09 -7.07 -9.46
C ILE A 62 17.73 -7.06 -7.98
N TYR A 63 18.55 -7.70 -7.17
CA TYR A 63 18.43 -7.73 -5.72
C TYR A 63 19.57 -6.97 -5.07
N THR A 64 19.28 -6.32 -3.94
CA THR A 64 20.29 -5.66 -3.11
C THR A 64 20.19 -6.14 -1.67
N ASN A 65 21.33 -6.44 -1.06
CA ASN A 65 21.46 -6.79 0.35
C ASN A 65 20.61 -8.02 0.78
N VAL A 66 20.32 -8.92 -0.13
CA VAL A 66 19.79 -10.26 0.16
C VAL A 66 20.91 -11.25 0.41
N ALA A 67 20.60 -12.41 0.95
CA ALA A 67 21.56 -13.50 1.05
C ALA A 67 21.66 -14.27 -0.27
N LEU A 68 22.84 -14.88 -0.52
CA LEU A 68 23.12 -15.72 -1.68
C LEU A 68 23.21 -17.18 -1.24
N THR A 69 22.47 -18.05 -1.91
CA THR A 69 22.55 -19.50 -1.71
C THR A 69 23.70 -20.14 -2.47
N ASP A 70 24.13 -21.33 -2.07
CA ASP A 70 25.25 -22.06 -2.70
C ASP A 70 24.96 -22.45 -4.17
N ASP A 71 23.69 -22.56 -4.54
CA ASP A 71 23.25 -22.82 -5.90
C ASP A 71 23.04 -21.54 -6.76
N GLY A 72 23.40 -20.38 -6.21
CA GLY A 72 23.35 -19.10 -6.92
C GLY A 72 21.98 -18.42 -6.91
N ASN A 73 21.05 -18.86 -6.07
CA ASN A 73 19.76 -18.18 -5.83
C ASN A 73 19.87 -17.16 -4.69
N VAL A 74 18.78 -16.43 -4.47
CA VAL A 74 18.66 -15.45 -3.39
C VAL A 74 17.77 -15.96 -2.27
N TRP A 75 18.06 -15.52 -1.06
CA TRP A 75 17.26 -15.82 0.12
C TRP A 75 17.13 -14.59 1.03
N TRP A 76 16.01 -14.49 1.74
CA TRP A 76 15.76 -13.48 2.77
C TRP A 76 14.78 -14.01 3.82
N GLU A 77 14.81 -13.43 5.00
CA GLU A 77 13.90 -13.79 6.09
C GLU A 77 12.44 -13.55 5.70
N GLY A 78 11.63 -14.59 5.85
CA GLY A 78 10.20 -14.55 5.51
C GLY A 78 9.89 -14.77 4.03
N ILE A 79 10.82 -15.27 3.22
CA ILE A 79 10.59 -15.66 1.81
C ILE A 79 9.53 -16.76 1.67
N GLY A 80 9.24 -17.52 2.73
CA GLY A 80 8.20 -18.55 2.74
C GLY A 80 8.71 -19.99 2.84
N TYR A 81 10.01 -20.19 2.90
CA TYR A 81 10.66 -21.47 3.18
C TYR A 81 11.89 -21.29 4.08
N ASP A 82 12.32 -22.35 4.72
CA ASP A 82 13.45 -22.35 5.64
C ASP A 82 14.75 -21.98 4.93
N ALA A 83 15.64 -21.31 5.67
CA ALA A 83 16.99 -21.06 5.21
C ALA A 83 17.73 -22.38 4.93
N PRO A 84 18.53 -22.47 3.87
CA PRO A 84 19.54 -23.50 3.71
C PRO A 84 20.51 -23.53 4.90
N GLU A 85 21.25 -24.63 5.05
CA GLU A 85 22.22 -24.79 6.11
C GLU A 85 23.36 -23.76 6.03
N HIS A 86 23.71 -23.35 4.83
CA HIS A 86 24.73 -22.34 4.55
C HIS A 86 24.23 -21.32 3.54
N LEU A 87 24.61 -20.05 3.73
CA LEU A 87 24.37 -18.90 2.85
C LEU A 87 25.60 -17.99 2.89
N ILE A 88 25.75 -17.15 1.90
CA ILE A 88 26.56 -15.92 2.00
C ILE A 88 25.59 -14.80 2.37
N ASP A 89 25.85 -14.14 3.49
CA ASP A 89 24.99 -13.06 3.95
C ASP A 89 25.14 -11.79 3.11
N TRP A 90 24.31 -10.79 3.42
CA TRP A 90 24.29 -9.50 2.71
C TRP A 90 25.59 -8.70 2.83
N THR A 91 26.48 -9.03 3.78
CA THR A 91 27.81 -8.41 3.93
C THR A 91 28.89 -9.15 3.16
N GLY A 92 28.58 -10.33 2.64
CA GLY A 92 29.51 -11.21 1.94
C GLY A 92 30.23 -12.22 2.84
N ALA A 93 29.78 -12.41 4.08
CA ALA A 93 30.31 -13.39 5.02
C ALA A 93 29.54 -14.72 4.97
N ASP A 94 30.21 -15.82 5.37
CA ASP A 94 29.56 -17.11 5.56
C ASP A 94 28.52 -17.02 6.69
N TRP A 95 27.31 -17.47 6.41
CA TRP A 95 26.22 -17.54 7.37
C TRP A 95 25.68 -18.97 7.47
N ILE A 96 25.53 -19.45 8.72
CA ILE A 96 25.06 -20.80 9.02
C ILE A 96 23.68 -20.72 9.66
N LYS A 97 22.79 -21.63 9.30
CA LYS A 97 21.44 -21.72 9.83
C LYS A 97 21.45 -21.77 11.35
N GLY A 98 20.68 -20.88 11.98
CA GLY A 98 20.63 -20.70 13.42
C GLY A 98 21.57 -19.61 13.96
N SER A 99 22.30 -18.89 13.11
CA SER A 99 23.04 -17.68 13.49
C SER A 99 22.11 -16.64 14.13
N GLU A 100 22.61 -15.89 15.11
CA GLU A 100 21.87 -14.79 15.72
C GLU A 100 21.64 -13.62 14.76
N ASP A 101 22.59 -13.38 13.88
CA ASP A 101 22.50 -12.35 12.85
C ASP A 101 21.61 -12.78 11.67
N LYS A 102 20.96 -11.83 11.05
CA LYS A 102 20.15 -12.05 9.85
C LYS A 102 21.01 -12.21 8.61
N ALA A 103 20.63 -13.15 7.76
CA ALA A 103 21.33 -13.38 6.50
C ALA A 103 21.07 -12.26 5.47
N ALA A 104 19.86 -11.70 5.43
CA ALA A 104 19.53 -10.54 4.61
C ALA A 104 19.45 -9.26 5.45
N HIS A 105 19.82 -8.11 4.87
CA HIS A 105 19.61 -6.82 5.54
C HIS A 105 18.11 -6.54 5.71
N PRO A 106 17.65 -6.00 6.87
CA PRO A 106 16.24 -5.71 7.10
C PRO A 106 15.56 -4.80 6.06
N ASN A 107 16.37 -4.04 5.31
CA ASN A 107 15.93 -3.17 4.22
C ASN A 107 16.47 -3.66 2.85
N ALA A 108 16.68 -4.97 2.70
CA ALA A 108 17.00 -5.56 1.40
C ALA A 108 15.88 -5.28 0.39
N ARG A 109 16.26 -5.06 -0.87
CA ARG A 109 15.33 -4.62 -1.92
C ARG A 109 15.46 -5.46 -3.18
N PHE A 110 14.44 -5.38 -4.00
CA PHE A 110 14.47 -5.85 -5.39
C PHE A 110 13.92 -4.77 -6.33
N THR A 111 14.39 -4.81 -7.58
CA THR A 111 13.75 -4.08 -8.69
C THR A 111 13.59 -5.01 -9.88
N THR A 112 12.46 -4.92 -10.56
CA THR A 112 12.03 -5.85 -11.59
C THR A 112 11.19 -5.15 -12.65
N PRO A 113 11.23 -5.58 -13.94
CA PRO A 113 10.37 -4.98 -14.98
C PRO A 113 8.88 -5.13 -14.66
N ALA A 114 8.12 -4.04 -14.78
CA ALA A 114 6.68 -4.03 -14.54
C ALA A 114 5.91 -4.96 -15.48
N ALA A 115 6.36 -5.07 -16.73
CA ALA A 115 5.75 -5.93 -17.74
C ALA A 115 5.71 -7.43 -17.38
N GLN A 116 6.54 -7.87 -16.41
CA GLN A 116 6.53 -9.26 -15.91
C GLN A 116 5.41 -9.52 -14.90
N CYS A 117 4.76 -8.48 -14.39
CA CYS A 117 3.74 -8.64 -13.38
C CYS A 117 2.50 -9.35 -13.94
N PRO A 118 2.05 -10.46 -13.35
CA PRO A 118 0.90 -11.20 -13.87
C PRO A 118 -0.41 -10.41 -13.81
N THR A 119 -0.45 -9.32 -13.07
CA THR A 119 -1.61 -8.42 -12.94
C THR A 119 -1.40 -7.07 -13.60
N ILE A 120 -0.37 -6.91 -14.44
CA ILE A 120 -0.14 -5.63 -15.14
C ILE A 120 -1.35 -5.30 -16.02
N ALA A 121 -1.80 -4.05 -15.98
CA ALA A 121 -2.89 -3.57 -16.83
C ALA A 121 -2.43 -3.52 -18.30
N PRO A 122 -3.27 -3.87 -19.28
CA PRO A 122 -2.90 -3.80 -20.69
C PRO A 122 -2.50 -2.39 -21.15
N ASP A 123 -3.05 -1.38 -20.51
CA ASP A 123 -2.87 0.04 -20.80
C ASP A 123 -1.97 0.78 -19.77
N TRP A 124 -1.15 0.05 -19.03
CA TRP A 124 -0.31 0.62 -17.97
C TRP A 124 0.68 1.70 -18.44
N GLU A 125 1.06 1.68 -19.72
CA GLU A 125 1.90 2.70 -20.39
C GLU A 125 1.09 3.67 -21.25
N ALA A 126 -0.23 3.68 -21.15
CA ALA A 126 -1.07 4.57 -21.94
C ALA A 126 -0.71 6.05 -21.69
N PRO A 127 -0.38 6.83 -22.73
CA PRO A 127 0.10 8.20 -22.55
C PRO A 127 -0.93 9.16 -21.95
N GLN A 128 -2.22 8.84 -22.08
CA GLN A 128 -3.30 9.58 -21.43
C GLN A 128 -3.46 9.22 -19.96
N GLY A 129 -2.81 8.15 -19.51
CA GLY A 129 -2.97 7.61 -18.16
C GLY A 129 -4.29 6.88 -17.95
N VAL A 130 -4.53 6.50 -16.69
CA VAL A 130 -5.77 5.87 -16.24
C VAL A 130 -6.56 6.83 -15.36
N PRO A 131 -7.91 6.87 -15.47
CA PRO A 131 -8.72 7.74 -14.64
C PRO A 131 -8.66 7.33 -13.17
N ILE A 132 -8.65 8.31 -12.27
CA ILE A 132 -8.65 8.11 -10.83
C ILE A 132 -10.05 8.36 -10.30
N ASP A 133 -10.69 7.36 -9.69
CA ASP A 133 -12.00 7.48 -9.05
C ASP A 133 -11.90 7.55 -7.52
N ALA A 134 -10.82 7.00 -6.95
CA ALA A 134 -10.56 7.02 -5.52
C ALA A 134 -9.11 7.31 -5.19
N ILE A 135 -8.89 8.03 -4.09
CA ILE A 135 -7.61 8.19 -3.44
C ILE A 135 -7.75 7.61 -2.02
N LEU A 136 -6.88 6.67 -1.67
CA LEU A 136 -6.84 6.09 -0.35
C LEU A 136 -5.66 6.68 0.42
N VAL A 137 -5.95 7.28 1.58
CA VAL A 137 -4.94 7.73 2.54
C VAL A 137 -5.00 6.86 3.77
N GLY A 138 -3.88 6.62 4.44
CA GLY A 138 -3.89 5.79 5.63
C GLY A 138 -2.52 5.64 6.27
N GLY A 139 -2.54 5.19 7.51
CA GLY A 139 -1.35 4.92 8.31
C GLY A 139 -1.61 3.77 9.28
N ARG A 140 -0.58 3.35 9.99
CA ARG A 140 -0.68 2.28 10.99
C ARG A 140 -1.19 2.85 12.30
N ARG A 141 -2.38 2.42 12.71
CA ARG A 141 -3.00 2.82 13.98
C ARG A 141 -3.62 1.59 14.66
N ALA A 142 -3.08 1.21 15.80
CA ALA A 142 -3.61 0.08 16.58
C ALA A 142 -5.04 0.35 17.07
N THR A 143 -5.36 1.61 17.40
CA THR A 143 -6.65 2.00 17.97
C THR A 143 -7.24 3.23 17.31
N THR A 144 -8.47 3.55 17.64
CA THR A 144 -9.23 4.79 17.37
C THR A 144 -9.62 5.05 15.92
N ILE A 145 -8.77 4.76 14.96
CA ILE A 145 -9.09 5.01 13.54
C ILE A 145 -9.89 3.82 12.98
N PRO A 146 -11.05 4.07 12.34
CA PRO A 146 -11.85 3.02 11.70
C PRO A 146 -11.08 2.29 10.58
N LEU A 147 -11.52 1.08 10.25
CA LEU A 147 -11.00 0.30 9.11
C LEU A 147 -11.08 1.09 7.81
N VAL A 148 -12.21 1.76 7.57
CA VAL A 148 -12.42 2.62 6.40
C VAL A 148 -13.45 3.70 6.68
N HIS A 149 -13.25 4.89 6.12
CA HIS A 149 -14.29 5.91 5.98
C HIS A 149 -14.03 6.80 4.76
N GLN A 150 -15.10 7.31 4.17
CA GLN A 150 -15.05 8.21 3.02
C GLN A 150 -15.11 9.66 3.52
N SER A 151 -14.32 10.54 2.93
CA SER A 151 -14.41 11.98 3.19
C SER A 151 -15.77 12.56 2.75
N LEU A 152 -16.16 13.69 3.37
CA LEU A 152 -17.41 14.39 3.01
C LEU A 152 -17.28 15.21 1.73
N SER A 153 -16.06 15.60 1.37
CA SER A 153 -15.70 16.39 0.19
C SER A 153 -14.21 16.27 -0.07
N TRP A 154 -13.73 16.81 -1.19
CA TRP A 154 -12.31 16.94 -1.50
C TRP A 154 -11.53 17.65 -0.39
N ASN A 155 -11.98 18.83 0.03
CA ASN A 155 -11.32 19.58 1.10
C ASN A 155 -11.34 18.84 2.45
N HIS A 156 -12.40 18.10 2.76
CA HIS A 156 -12.42 17.25 3.96
C HIS A 156 -11.40 16.10 3.85
N GLY A 157 -11.23 15.53 2.66
CA GLY A 157 -10.21 14.50 2.41
C GLY A 157 -8.79 15.04 2.60
N ILE A 158 -8.52 16.28 2.14
CA ILE A 158 -7.25 16.97 2.40
C ILE A 158 -7.02 17.14 3.90
N PHE A 159 -8.04 17.56 4.64
CA PHE A 159 -7.96 17.68 6.10
C PHE A 159 -7.65 16.33 6.75
N LEU A 160 -8.33 15.26 6.38
CA LEU A 160 -8.06 13.92 6.90
C LEU A 160 -6.62 13.48 6.64
N GLY A 161 -6.11 13.68 5.42
CA GLY A 161 -4.72 13.40 5.08
C GLY A 161 -3.72 14.24 5.84
N SER A 162 -4.03 15.53 6.05
CA SER A 162 -3.14 16.46 6.75
C SER A 162 -2.93 16.15 8.23
N ILE A 163 -3.93 15.57 8.89
CA ILE A 163 -3.88 15.20 10.31
C ILE A 163 -3.46 13.76 10.56
N MET A 164 -3.06 13.03 9.54
CA MET A 164 -2.66 11.63 9.67
C MET A 164 -1.57 11.44 10.71
N GLY A 165 -1.68 10.34 11.42
CA GLY A 165 -0.63 9.81 12.27
C GLY A 165 -0.42 8.33 11.96
N SER A 166 0.83 7.90 12.01
CA SER A 166 1.23 6.52 11.80
C SER A 166 2.20 6.04 12.86
N GLU A 167 2.05 4.81 13.31
CA GLU A 167 2.96 4.21 14.29
C GLU A 167 4.32 3.92 13.67
N ILE A 168 5.37 4.16 14.42
CA ILE A 168 6.75 3.85 14.04
C ILE A 168 6.94 2.35 14.13
N THR A 169 7.37 1.72 13.03
CA THR A 169 7.49 0.26 12.92
C THR A 169 8.93 -0.26 12.91
N ALA A 170 9.91 0.60 12.63
CA ALA A 170 11.31 0.19 12.49
C ALA A 170 12.19 0.82 13.58
N ALA A 171 12.80 -0.03 14.41
CA ALA A 171 13.80 0.37 15.40
C ALA A 171 15.04 1.06 14.78
N VAL A 172 15.31 0.82 13.51
CA VAL A 172 16.42 1.46 12.77
C VAL A 172 16.25 2.97 12.64
N ILE A 173 14.99 3.47 12.71
CA ILE A 173 14.69 4.90 12.58
C ILE A 173 14.51 5.57 13.95
N SER A 174 14.10 4.83 14.97
CA SER A 174 13.82 5.35 16.31
C SER A 174 13.65 4.22 17.33
N ASP A 175 14.16 4.40 18.55
CA ASP A 175 13.89 3.53 19.70
C ASP A 175 12.42 3.58 20.18
N LYS A 176 11.56 4.30 19.45
CA LYS A 176 10.17 4.60 19.81
C LYS A 176 9.16 3.80 18.99
N VAL A 177 9.44 2.52 18.74
CA VAL A 177 8.49 1.62 18.06
C VAL A 177 7.11 1.66 18.74
N GLY A 178 6.04 1.73 17.95
CA GLY A 178 4.66 1.82 18.42
C GLY A 178 4.18 3.25 18.76
N GLN A 179 5.07 4.25 18.86
CA GLN A 179 4.63 5.63 19.02
C GLN A 179 4.05 6.19 17.72
N VAL A 180 2.97 6.94 17.83
CA VAL A 180 2.34 7.64 16.70
C VAL A 180 3.15 8.88 16.36
N ARG A 181 3.70 8.93 15.16
CA ARG A 181 4.26 10.17 14.59
C ARG A 181 3.20 10.87 13.74
N ARG A 182 3.23 12.20 13.71
CA ARG A 182 2.45 12.98 12.75
C ARG A 182 3.12 12.92 11.40
N ASP A 183 2.39 12.51 10.40
CA ASP A 183 2.92 12.26 9.06
C ASP A 183 1.85 12.56 7.99
N PRO A 184 1.62 13.84 7.68
CA PRO A 184 0.63 14.26 6.69
C PRO A 184 0.76 13.50 5.38
N PHE A 185 -0.30 12.84 4.96
CA PHE A 185 -0.36 12.00 3.75
C PHE A 185 0.70 10.89 3.67
N ALA A 186 1.36 10.56 4.79
CA ALA A 186 2.56 9.71 4.84
C ALA A 186 3.73 10.25 3.97
N MET A 187 3.80 11.55 3.76
CA MET A 187 4.69 12.21 2.79
C MET A 187 5.84 13.00 3.41
N LEU A 188 5.86 13.25 4.74
CA LEU A 188 6.89 14.08 5.35
C LEU A 188 8.33 13.66 5.02
N PRO A 189 8.69 12.36 5.02
CA PRO A 189 10.05 11.93 4.67
C PRO A 189 10.45 12.25 3.22
N PHE A 190 9.48 12.53 2.35
CA PHE A 190 9.66 12.75 0.92
C PHE A 190 9.46 14.23 0.51
N MET A 191 9.06 15.09 1.45
CA MET A 191 8.88 16.51 1.19
C MET A 191 10.22 17.26 1.32
N SER A 192 10.63 17.96 0.27
CA SER A 192 11.78 18.85 0.26
C SER A 192 11.40 20.34 0.42
N TYR A 193 10.15 20.63 0.73
CA TYR A 193 9.59 21.99 0.90
C TYR A 193 8.54 21.99 2.00
N HIS A 194 8.01 23.16 2.32
CA HIS A 194 7.08 23.34 3.44
C HIS A 194 5.76 22.58 3.22
N VAL A 195 5.30 21.82 4.22
CA VAL A 195 4.06 21.02 4.15
C VAL A 195 2.82 21.86 3.81
N GLY A 196 2.78 23.14 4.22
CA GLY A 196 1.70 24.04 3.87
C GLY A 196 1.56 24.27 2.37
N ASP A 197 2.68 24.33 1.64
CA ASP A 197 2.67 24.47 0.18
C ASP A 197 2.15 23.20 -0.49
N TYR A 198 2.49 22.02 0.05
CA TYR A 198 1.93 20.75 -0.39
C TYR A 198 0.41 20.69 -0.20
N LEU A 199 -0.09 21.09 0.97
CA LEU A 199 -1.52 21.13 1.25
C LEU A 199 -2.25 22.15 0.37
N ASN A 200 -1.63 23.33 0.16
CA ASN A 200 -2.18 24.32 -0.76
C ASN A 200 -2.26 23.79 -2.19
N HIS A 201 -1.26 23.02 -2.64
CA HIS A 201 -1.29 22.38 -3.96
C HIS A 201 -2.49 21.43 -4.10
N TRP A 202 -2.82 20.64 -3.08
CA TRP A 202 -4.02 19.80 -3.07
C TRP A 202 -5.30 20.63 -3.19
N ILE A 203 -5.40 21.75 -2.44
CA ILE A 203 -6.55 22.66 -2.51
C ILE A 203 -6.69 23.25 -3.91
N GLU A 204 -5.60 23.78 -4.47
CA GLU A 204 -5.60 24.36 -5.81
C GLU A 204 -5.90 23.31 -6.90
N THR A 205 -5.46 22.08 -6.72
CA THR A 205 -5.80 20.96 -7.60
C THR A 205 -7.30 20.74 -7.64
N GLY A 206 -7.97 20.71 -6.48
CA GLY A 206 -9.43 20.57 -6.42
C GLY A 206 -10.20 21.72 -7.10
N ARG A 207 -9.63 22.93 -7.11
CA ARG A 207 -10.25 24.10 -7.79
C ARG A 207 -10.24 24.01 -9.30
N LYS A 208 -9.45 23.12 -9.89
CA LYS A 208 -9.36 22.92 -11.35
C LYS A 208 -10.50 22.10 -11.92
N SER A 209 -11.34 21.50 -11.07
CA SER A 209 -12.46 20.66 -11.48
C SER A 209 -13.65 20.82 -10.53
N THR A 210 -14.69 20.04 -10.75
CA THR A 210 -15.89 20.01 -9.92
C THR A 210 -15.90 18.80 -9.00
N GLU A 211 -16.57 18.88 -7.85
CA GLU A 211 -16.57 17.85 -6.81
C GLU A 211 -17.04 16.46 -7.33
N ASP A 212 -17.92 16.44 -8.32
CA ASP A 212 -18.43 15.21 -8.95
C ASP A 212 -17.42 14.54 -9.89
N LYS A 213 -16.42 15.27 -10.36
CA LYS A 213 -15.36 14.78 -11.25
C LYS A 213 -14.05 14.49 -10.55
N LEU A 214 -13.88 15.02 -9.33
CA LEU A 214 -12.71 14.74 -8.51
C LEU A 214 -12.80 13.33 -7.89
N PRO A 215 -11.66 12.65 -7.71
CA PRO A 215 -11.61 11.39 -6.99
C PRO A 215 -12.19 11.52 -5.58
N LYS A 216 -12.94 10.53 -5.12
CA LYS A 216 -13.35 10.48 -3.72
C LYS A 216 -12.18 10.06 -2.86
N ILE A 217 -11.99 10.70 -1.70
CA ILE A 217 -10.89 10.41 -0.78
C ILE A 217 -11.42 9.52 0.35
N PHE A 218 -10.72 8.41 0.59
CA PHE A 218 -11.01 7.45 1.64
C PHE A 218 -9.83 7.36 2.61
N TYR A 219 -10.13 7.24 3.89
CA TYR A 219 -9.13 6.89 4.90
C TYR A 219 -9.26 5.40 5.20
N VAL A 220 -8.13 4.67 5.19
CA VAL A 220 -8.07 3.24 5.49
C VAL A 220 -7.07 2.96 6.62
N ASN A 221 -7.38 1.97 7.46
CA ASN A 221 -6.51 1.53 8.54
C ASN A 221 -6.54 0.01 8.67
N TRP A 222 -5.61 -0.65 8.00
CA TRP A 222 -5.46 -2.11 8.00
C TRP A 222 -4.90 -2.70 9.31
N PHE A 223 -4.48 -1.85 10.27
CA PHE A 223 -3.56 -2.20 11.35
C PHE A 223 -4.16 -2.09 12.74
N ARG A 224 -5.50 -2.11 12.85
CA ARG A 224 -6.15 -2.18 14.15
C ARG A 224 -5.81 -3.47 14.86
N LYS A 225 -5.68 -3.38 16.19
CA LYS A 225 -5.34 -4.49 17.06
C LYS A 225 -6.40 -4.66 18.15
N ASP A 226 -6.52 -5.90 18.62
CA ASP A 226 -7.26 -6.26 19.83
C ASP A 226 -6.47 -5.96 21.10
N GLU A 227 -7.00 -6.41 22.24
CA GLU A 227 -6.37 -6.24 23.57
C GLU A 227 -5.12 -7.11 23.73
N GLU A 228 -5.02 -8.22 23.02
CA GLU A 228 -3.89 -9.15 22.98
C GLU A 228 -2.77 -8.66 22.07
N GLY A 229 -3.04 -7.66 21.21
CA GLY A 229 -2.08 -7.06 20.27
C GLY A 229 -2.07 -7.71 18.90
N ASP A 230 -3.02 -8.59 18.61
CA ASP A 230 -3.19 -9.22 17.31
C ASP A 230 -3.96 -8.31 16.33
N PHE A 231 -3.71 -8.47 15.04
CA PHE A 231 -4.40 -7.67 14.04
C PHE A 231 -5.85 -8.13 13.87
N LEU A 232 -6.78 -7.19 14.03
CA LEU A 232 -8.21 -7.41 13.78
C LEU A 232 -8.54 -7.62 12.30
N TRP A 233 -7.75 -7.08 11.39
CA TRP A 233 -7.97 -7.22 9.95
C TRP A 233 -6.91 -8.14 9.34
N PRO A 234 -7.27 -9.18 8.59
CA PRO A 234 -6.32 -10.16 8.05
C PRO A 234 -5.40 -9.55 6.99
N GLY A 235 -5.84 -8.49 6.29
CA GLY A 235 -5.04 -7.85 5.26
C GLY A 235 -4.96 -8.65 3.96
N PHE A 236 -3.93 -8.36 3.16
CA PHE A 236 -3.64 -9.05 1.91
C PHE A 236 -4.87 -9.13 0.98
N GLY A 237 -5.23 -10.32 0.51
CA GLY A 237 -6.37 -10.55 -0.37
C GLY A 237 -7.71 -10.04 0.19
N ASP A 238 -7.89 -10.09 1.52
CA ASP A 238 -9.11 -9.61 2.18
C ASP A 238 -9.29 -8.10 2.14
N ASN A 239 -8.24 -7.34 1.82
CA ASN A 239 -8.38 -5.91 1.53
C ASN A 239 -9.37 -5.67 0.37
N SER A 240 -9.56 -6.64 -0.53
CA SER A 240 -10.56 -6.57 -1.59
C SER A 240 -11.99 -6.36 -1.08
N ARG A 241 -12.32 -6.82 0.13
CA ARG A 241 -13.64 -6.62 0.76
C ARG A 241 -13.91 -5.15 1.06
N VAL A 242 -12.89 -4.43 1.54
CA VAL A 242 -12.95 -2.97 1.73
C VAL A 242 -12.93 -2.23 0.40
N LEU A 243 -12.10 -2.66 -0.55
CA LEU A 243 -12.07 -2.08 -1.90
C LEU A 243 -13.40 -2.25 -2.63
N LYS A 244 -14.10 -3.36 -2.42
CA LYS A 244 -15.47 -3.56 -2.92
C LYS A 244 -16.39 -2.47 -2.41
N TRP A 245 -16.47 -2.25 -1.09
CA TRP A 245 -17.29 -1.18 -0.52
C TRP A 245 -16.91 0.19 -1.09
N ILE A 246 -15.60 0.49 -1.23
CA ILE A 246 -15.11 1.74 -1.83
C ILE A 246 -15.63 1.90 -3.27
N THR A 247 -15.52 0.86 -4.10
CA THR A 247 -16.01 0.86 -5.48
C THR A 247 -17.53 1.10 -5.53
N GLU A 248 -18.29 0.37 -4.72
CA GLU A 248 -19.74 0.53 -4.61
C GLU A 248 -20.15 1.92 -4.09
N ARG A 249 -19.31 2.56 -3.23
CA ARG A 249 -19.51 3.96 -2.83
C ARG A 249 -19.28 4.93 -3.98
N ILE A 250 -18.34 4.66 -4.85
CA ILE A 250 -18.08 5.48 -6.07
C ILE A 250 -19.26 5.36 -7.03
N GLU A 251 -19.75 4.15 -7.24
CA GLU A 251 -20.91 3.84 -8.08
C GLU A 251 -22.25 4.29 -7.50
N GLY A 252 -22.28 4.66 -6.20
CA GLY A 252 -23.51 5.08 -5.51
C GLY A 252 -24.42 3.92 -5.12
N THR A 253 -23.95 2.69 -5.13
CA THR A 253 -24.73 1.47 -4.82
C THR A 253 -24.62 1.03 -3.36
N ALA A 254 -23.49 1.33 -2.66
CA ALA A 254 -23.34 1.01 -1.26
C ALA A 254 -23.90 2.11 -0.34
N PRO A 255 -24.66 1.76 0.73
CA PRO A 255 -25.05 2.70 1.75
C PRO A 255 -23.85 3.15 2.61
N ALA A 256 -24.03 4.24 3.36
CA ALA A 256 -23.08 4.68 4.36
C ALA A 256 -23.75 5.59 5.38
N ARG A 257 -23.32 5.51 6.62
CA ARG A 257 -23.74 6.41 7.69
C ARG A 257 -22.87 7.65 7.73
N LYS A 258 -23.48 8.83 7.67
CA LYS A 258 -22.79 10.10 7.82
C LYS A 258 -22.42 10.32 9.30
N THR A 259 -21.17 10.65 9.55
CA THR A 259 -20.61 10.95 10.87
C THR A 259 -19.71 12.20 10.80
N PRO A 260 -19.25 12.75 11.92
CA PRO A 260 -18.25 13.83 11.92
C PRO A 260 -16.92 13.43 11.25
N LEU A 261 -16.59 12.13 11.20
CA LEU A 261 -15.37 11.62 10.55
C LEU A 261 -15.53 11.48 9.02
N GLY A 262 -16.76 11.53 8.51
CA GLY A 262 -17.06 11.22 7.12
C GLY A 262 -18.18 10.17 7.02
N TYR A 263 -18.26 9.51 5.85
CA TYR A 263 -19.18 8.41 5.64
C TYR A 263 -18.51 7.09 6.04
N VAL A 264 -19.13 6.32 6.94
CA VAL A 264 -18.63 5.02 7.41
C VAL A 264 -19.61 3.92 6.98
N PRO A 265 -19.11 2.70 6.66
CA PRO A 265 -19.99 1.55 6.46
C PRO A 265 -20.67 1.17 7.78
N ALA A 266 -21.85 0.56 7.70
CA ALA A 266 -22.34 -0.26 8.79
C ALA A 266 -21.67 -1.65 8.71
N VAL A 267 -21.76 -2.44 9.77
CA VAL A 267 -21.11 -3.76 9.82
C VAL A 267 -21.64 -4.67 8.69
N GLU A 268 -22.92 -4.60 8.42
CA GLU A 268 -23.62 -5.33 7.37
C GLU A 268 -23.24 -4.90 5.93
N ASP A 269 -22.63 -3.74 5.77
CA ASP A 269 -22.18 -3.22 4.47
C ASP A 269 -20.81 -3.79 4.03
N LEU A 270 -20.13 -4.45 4.95
CA LEU A 270 -18.85 -5.09 4.69
C LEU A 270 -19.01 -6.62 4.67
N ASP A 271 -18.39 -7.27 3.70
CA ASP A 271 -18.28 -8.71 3.70
C ASP A 271 -17.29 -9.16 4.78
N LEU A 272 -17.79 -9.68 5.88
CA LEU A 272 -17.02 -10.16 7.03
C LEU A 272 -17.11 -11.69 7.20
N GLU A 273 -17.69 -12.41 6.23
CA GLU A 273 -17.85 -13.85 6.30
C GLU A 273 -16.49 -14.57 6.44
N GLY A 274 -16.40 -15.46 7.42
CA GLY A 274 -15.18 -16.24 7.70
C GLY A 274 -14.07 -15.45 8.42
N LEU A 275 -14.31 -14.19 8.81
CA LEU A 275 -13.38 -13.43 9.65
C LEU A 275 -13.71 -13.62 11.13
N THR A 276 -12.66 -13.79 11.94
CA THR A 276 -12.74 -13.73 13.42
C THR A 276 -12.37 -12.29 13.81
N LEU A 277 -13.38 -11.49 14.15
CA LEU A 277 -13.23 -10.07 14.52
C LEU A 277 -13.59 -9.87 15.99
#